data_a23adf8037d603e82b27190f11b54bf6
#
_entry.id   a23adf8037d603e82b27190f11b54bf6
#
_cell.length_a   1.000
_cell.length_b   1.000
_cell.length_c   1.000
_cell.angle_alpha   90.00
_cell.angle_beta   90.00
_cell.angle_gamma   90.00
#
_symmetry.space_group_name_H-M   'P 1'
#
loop_
_entity.id
_entity.type
_entity.pdbx_description
1 polymer ?
#
loop_
_entity_poly.entity_id
_entity_poly.type
_entity_poly.pdbx_seq_one_letter_code
_entity_poly.pdbx_strand_id
1 'polypeptide(L)'
;MNTLIITGSPRKGMFSDRIAEEIRKKTDGTVIHLRDKTLSPCRACEYCHTKESGECAVMDDMAALYPLVRESETIVLVSPIYWWQVTAQMKTFIDRLYAVGHDEWKGKKAVVILNGGAEDDDVEFRILRDVFSQMFSYLSVDFRYLGVGTTDEKAYENEKERIHSFIEENF
;
A
#
# COMPACT_ATOMS: atom_id res chain seq x y z
N MET A 1 -5.00 16.16 7.08
CA MET A 1 -5.40 14.79 6.69
C MET A 1 -4.27 13.85 7.12
N ASN A 2 -4.55 12.86 7.99
CA ASN A 2 -3.51 11.94 8.47
C ASN A 2 -3.24 10.86 7.39
N THR A 3 -2.11 10.97 6.69
CA THR A 3 -1.76 10.08 5.57
C THR A 3 -0.67 9.10 5.99
N LEU A 4 -0.94 7.81 5.88
CA LEU A 4 0.03 6.72 6.09
C LEU A 4 0.47 6.15 4.74
N ILE A 5 1.77 6.21 4.46
CA ILE A 5 2.37 5.76 3.20
C ILE A 5 3.21 4.51 3.48
N ILE A 6 2.83 3.39 2.90
CA ILE A 6 3.53 2.10 3.05
C ILE A 6 4.26 1.77 1.75
N THR A 7 5.57 1.59 1.80
CA THR A 7 6.36 1.16 0.64
C THR A 7 6.77 -0.29 0.76
N GLY A 8 6.46 -1.07 -0.29
CA GLY A 8 6.78 -2.50 -0.39
C GLY A 8 8.10 -2.80 -1.13
N SER A 9 8.83 -1.78 -1.58
CA SER A 9 10.09 -2.03 -2.30
C SER A 9 11.19 -2.56 -1.39
N PRO A 10 11.84 -3.68 -1.71
CA PRO A 10 13.04 -4.13 -1.01
C PRO A 10 14.28 -3.28 -1.34
N ARG A 11 14.26 -2.53 -2.43
CA ARG A 11 15.36 -1.70 -2.90
C ARG A 11 15.20 -0.26 -2.41
N LYS A 12 16.23 0.27 -1.75
CA LYS A 12 16.25 1.66 -1.26
C LYS A 12 16.48 2.66 -2.41
N GLY A 13 15.76 3.79 -2.35
CA GLY A 13 15.96 4.92 -3.27
C GLY A 13 15.45 4.70 -4.69
N MET A 14 14.74 3.60 -4.95
CA MET A 14 14.17 3.30 -6.27
C MET A 14 12.79 3.96 -6.44
N PHE A 15 12.14 3.68 -7.55
CA PHE A 15 10.91 4.38 -7.99
C PHE A 15 9.80 4.45 -6.94
N SER A 16 9.52 3.33 -6.25
CA SER A 16 8.52 3.34 -5.17
C SER A 16 8.85 4.32 -4.04
N ASP A 17 10.13 4.44 -3.69
CA ASP A 17 10.56 5.38 -2.65
C ASP A 17 10.42 6.84 -3.11
N ARG A 18 10.71 7.11 -4.39
CA ARG A 18 10.57 8.46 -4.98
C ARG A 18 9.11 8.90 -5.01
N ILE A 19 8.22 8.01 -5.46
CA ILE A 19 6.77 8.24 -5.46
C ILE A 19 6.26 8.50 -4.03
N ALA A 20 6.65 7.65 -3.08
CA ALA A 20 6.28 7.82 -1.68
C ALA A 20 6.75 9.16 -1.10
N GLU A 21 7.96 9.60 -1.46
CA GLU A 21 8.51 10.87 -1.00
C GLU A 21 7.78 12.08 -1.61
N GLU A 22 7.33 12.01 -2.86
CA GLU A 22 6.49 13.06 -3.46
C GLU A 22 5.16 13.20 -2.70
N ILE A 23 4.50 12.07 -2.44
CA ILE A 23 3.25 12.06 -1.65
C ILE A 23 3.50 12.60 -0.23
N ARG A 24 4.60 12.18 0.42
CA ARG A 24 4.97 12.67 1.75
C ARG A 24 5.10 14.19 1.78
N LYS A 25 5.78 14.77 0.78
CA LYS A 25 5.95 16.24 0.68
C LYS A 25 4.62 16.97 0.50
N LYS A 26 3.69 16.38 -0.25
CA LYS A 26 2.36 16.95 -0.50
C LYS A 26 1.45 16.88 0.72
N THR A 27 1.51 15.77 1.48
CA THR A 27 0.55 15.47 2.55
C THR A 27 1.11 15.67 3.96
N ASP A 28 2.41 15.89 4.10
CA ASP A 28 3.15 15.79 5.37
C ASP A 28 2.93 14.43 6.07
N GLY A 29 2.73 13.38 5.25
CA GLY A 29 2.37 12.03 5.69
C GLY A 29 3.54 11.25 6.30
N THR A 30 3.21 10.19 7.02
CA THR A 30 4.18 9.25 7.59
C THR A 30 4.54 8.15 6.59
N VAL A 31 5.82 7.99 6.27
CA VAL A 31 6.31 6.91 5.39
C VAL A 31 6.86 5.75 6.21
N ILE A 32 6.40 4.55 5.90
CA ILE A 32 6.90 3.28 6.44
C ILE A 32 7.48 2.44 5.31
N HIS A 33 8.75 2.11 5.40
CA HIS A 33 9.42 1.19 4.49
C HIS A 33 9.37 -0.23 5.06
N LEU A 34 8.63 -1.14 4.41
CA LEU A 34 8.48 -2.52 4.90
C LEU A 34 9.81 -3.30 4.91
N ARG A 35 10.78 -2.90 4.08
CA ARG A 35 12.14 -3.49 4.09
C ARG A 35 12.88 -3.27 5.43
N ASP A 36 12.50 -2.23 6.17
CA ASP A 36 13.10 -1.88 7.47
C ASP A 36 12.29 -2.47 8.65
N LYS A 37 11.33 -3.37 8.36
CA LYS A 37 10.45 -4.00 9.32
C LYS A 37 10.59 -5.52 9.28
N THR A 38 10.51 -6.13 10.44
CA THR A 38 10.42 -7.58 10.58
C THR A 38 8.96 -7.97 10.70
N LEU A 39 8.37 -8.45 9.61
CA LEU A 39 6.98 -8.89 9.55
C LEU A 39 6.90 -10.38 9.24
N SER A 40 6.21 -11.13 10.06
CA SER A 40 5.89 -12.53 9.80
C SER A 40 4.55 -12.65 9.08
N PRO A 41 4.37 -13.62 8.16
CA PRO A 41 3.12 -13.88 7.49
C PRO A 41 1.95 -14.15 8.44
N CYS A 42 0.73 -13.86 8.02
CA CYS A 42 -0.47 -14.28 8.72
C CYS A 42 -0.52 -15.82 8.83
N ARG A 43 -0.83 -16.34 10.02
CA ARG A 43 -0.93 -17.78 10.30
C ARG A 43 -2.36 -18.31 10.24
N ALA A 44 -3.33 -17.49 9.84
CA ALA A 44 -4.75 -17.83 9.81
C ALA A 44 -5.27 -18.45 11.13
N CYS A 45 -4.76 -17.96 12.26
CA CYS A 45 -5.10 -18.51 13.59
C CYS A 45 -6.41 -17.93 14.17
N GLU A 46 -7.05 -17.00 13.46
CA GLU A 46 -8.31 -16.34 13.84
C GLU A 46 -8.29 -15.60 15.20
N TYR A 47 -7.16 -15.52 15.86
CA TYR A 47 -7.04 -14.93 17.21
C TYR A 47 -7.59 -13.50 17.25
N CYS A 48 -7.30 -12.69 16.23
CA CYS A 48 -7.74 -11.29 16.12
C CYS A 48 -9.26 -11.15 15.98
N HIS A 49 -9.97 -12.20 15.58
CA HIS A 49 -11.44 -12.24 15.43
C HIS A 49 -12.14 -13.00 16.56
N THR A 50 -11.41 -13.73 17.39
CA THR A 50 -12.00 -14.47 18.54
C THR A 50 -11.98 -13.67 19.85
N LYS A 51 -11.24 -12.57 19.92
CA LYS A 51 -11.15 -11.68 21.07
C LYS A 51 -11.57 -10.27 20.69
N GLU A 52 -12.23 -9.60 21.61
CA GLU A 52 -12.71 -8.22 21.43
C GLU A 52 -11.60 -7.18 21.20
N SER A 53 -10.33 -7.56 21.31
CA SER A 53 -9.20 -6.64 21.21
C SER A 53 -8.80 -6.25 19.79
N GLY A 54 -9.19 -7.02 18.76
CA GLY A 54 -8.72 -6.81 17.38
C GLY A 54 -7.19 -6.92 17.24
N GLU A 55 -6.51 -7.55 18.18
CA GLU A 55 -5.05 -7.67 18.20
C GLU A 55 -4.58 -8.97 17.54
N CYS A 56 -3.47 -8.91 16.82
CA CYS A 56 -2.85 -10.08 16.24
C CYS A 56 -2.00 -10.83 17.26
N ALA A 57 -2.08 -12.17 17.26
CA ALA A 57 -1.24 -13.03 18.12
C ALA A 57 0.23 -13.10 17.69
N VAL A 58 0.57 -12.61 16.49
CA VAL A 58 1.95 -12.59 16.01
C VAL A 58 2.64 -11.31 16.50
N MET A 59 3.59 -11.48 17.39
CA MET A 59 4.34 -10.39 18.02
C MET A 59 5.56 -10.04 17.16
N ASP A 60 5.42 -8.99 16.36
CA ASP A 60 6.46 -8.44 15.49
C ASP A 60 6.20 -6.94 15.23
N ASP A 61 6.94 -6.30 14.30
CA ASP A 61 6.81 -4.87 14.03
C ASP A 61 5.41 -4.46 13.55
N MET A 62 4.56 -5.39 13.14
CA MET A 62 3.18 -5.09 12.78
C MET A 62 2.37 -4.53 13.95
N ALA A 63 2.71 -4.88 15.18
CA ALA A 63 2.06 -4.36 16.38
C ALA A 63 2.12 -2.82 16.45
N ALA A 64 3.25 -2.24 16.03
CA ALA A 64 3.42 -0.78 15.98
C ALA A 64 2.73 -0.14 14.77
N LEU A 65 2.39 -0.91 13.73
CA LEU A 65 1.74 -0.40 12.52
C LEU A 65 0.22 -0.35 12.64
N TYR A 66 -0.41 -1.23 13.45
CA TYR A 66 -1.87 -1.23 13.61
C TYR A 66 -2.44 0.11 14.08
N PRO A 67 -1.89 0.79 15.11
CA PRO A 67 -2.37 2.12 15.50
C PRO A 67 -2.28 3.11 14.35
N LEU A 68 -1.19 3.13 13.60
CA LEU A 68 -1.01 4.04 12.46
C LEU A 68 -2.06 3.80 11.37
N VAL A 69 -2.38 2.53 11.07
CA VAL A 69 -3.44 2.16 10.11
C VAL A 69 -4.81 2.63 10.62
N ARG A 70 -5.10 2.42 11.91
CA ARG A 70 -6.38 2.83 12.50
C ARG A 70 -6.58 4.34 12.52
N GLU A 71 -5.54 5.08 12.86
CA GLU A 71 -5.59 6.55 12.99
C GLU A 71 -5.53 7.29 11.67
N SER A 72 -5.02 6.65 10.60
CA SER A 72 -4.92 7.30 9.29
C SER A 72 -6.30 7.46 8.61
N GLU A 73 -6.50 8.61 7.99
CA GLU A 73 -7.66 8.88 7.11
C GLU A 73 -7.39 8.37 5.69
N THR A 74 -6.12 8.45 5.25
CA THR A 74 -5.68 7.98 3.94
C THR A 74 -4.54 6.97 4.12
N ILE A 75 -4.67 5.81 3.48
CA ILE A 75 -3.65 4.77 3.42
C ILE A 75 -3.15 4.67 1.98
N VAL A 76 -1.86 4.83 1.80
CA VAL A 76 -1.19 4.74 0.50
C VAL A 76 -0.32 3.49 0.48
N LEU A 77 -0.52 2.63 -0.51
CA LEU A 77 0.31 1.45 -0.75
C LEU A 77 1.12 1.69 -2.03
N VAL A 78 2.44 1.75 -1.92
CA VAL A 78 3.35 1.91 -3.06
C VAL A 78 4.22 0.67 -3.17
N SER A 79 4.09 -0.10 -4.25
CA SER A 79 4.82 -1.36 -4.41
C SER A 79 5.29 -1.59 -5.85
N PRO A 80 6.50 -2.11 -6.06
CA PRO A 80 6.81 -2.67 -7.36
C PRO A 80 6.04 -3.98 -7.56
N ILE A 81 5.78 -4.30 -8.84
CA ILE A 81 5.24 -5.60 -9.24
C ILE A 81 6.42 -6.58 -9.41
N TYR A 82 6.41 -7.66 -8.62
CA TYR A 82 7.36 -8.76 -8.72
C TYR A 82 6.60 -10.05 -9.01
N TRP A 83 6.93 -10.70 -10.13
CA TRP A 83 6.29 -11.95 -10.52
C TRP A 83 4.75 -11.89 -10.50
N TRP A 84 4.22 -10.85 -11.22
CA TRP A 84 2.78 -10.58 -11.35
C TRP A 84 2.02 -10.28 -10.04
N GLN A 85 2.73 -9.97 -8.97
CA GLN A 85 2.14 -9.62 -7.67
C GLN A 85 2.86 -8.44 -7.01
N VAL A 86 2.25 -7.89 -5.98
CA VAL A 86 2.98 -7.01 -5.07
C VAL A 86 4.13 -7.79 -4.41
N THR A 87 5.11 -7.09 -3.89
CA THR A 87 6.23 -7.76 -3.20
C THR A 87 5.76 -8.62 -2.03
N ALA A 88 6.57 -9.61 -1.64
CA ALA A 88 6.29 -10.46 -0.49
C ALA A 88 6.08 -9.65 0.79
N GLN A 89 6.87 -8.60 1.03
CA GLN A 89 6.72 -7.71 2.18
C GLN A 89 5.37 -6.99 2.16
N MET A 90 4.96 -6.45 1.00
CA MET A 90 3.66 -5.80 0.85
C MET A 90 2.51 -6.79 1.05
N LYS A 91 2.63 -8.00 0.48
CA LYS A 91 1.61 -9.03 0.66
C LYS A 91 1.49 -9.46 2.12
N THR A 92 2.61 -9.62 2.81
CA THR A 92 2.63 -9.92 4.25
C THR A 92 1.92 -8.82 5.06
N PHE A 93 2.20 -7.56 4.77
CA PHE A 93 1.52 -6.42 5.40
C PHE A 93 0.01 -6.47 5.13
N ILE A 94 -0.41 -6.66 3.87
CA ILE A 94 -1.83 -6.72 3.47
C ILE A 94 -2.54 -7.88 4.20
N ASP A 95 -1.97 -9.08 4.25
CA ASP A 95 -2.57 -10.23 4.94
C ASP A 95 -2.74 -9.97 6.44
N ARG A 96 -1.85 -9.21 7.04
CA ARG A 96 -1.91 -8.85 8.44
C ARG A 96 -2.93 -7.74 8.74
N LEU A 97 -3.39 -6.97 7.73
CA LEU A 97 -4.50 -6.02 7.87
C LEU A 97 -5.84 -6.71 8.22
N TYR A 98 -5.92 -8.03 8.07
CA TYR A 98 -7.08 -8.82 8.54
C TYR A 98 -7.41 -8.59 10.02
N ALA A 99 -6.44 -8.19 10.84
CA ALA A 99 -6.67 -7.86 12.25
C ALA A 99 -7.31 -6.47 12.47
N VAL A 100 -7.43 -5.65 11.42
CA VAL A 100 -8.15 -4.37 11.48
C VAL A 100 -9.62 -4.64 11.21
N GLY A 101 -10.48 -4.29 12.15
CA GLY A 101 -11.92 -4.54 12.04
C GLY A 101 -12.56 -3.83 10.84
N HIS A 102 -13.57 -4.47 10.25
CA HIS A 102 -14.26 -3.93 9.07
C HIS A 102 -14.76 -2.49 9.30
N ASP A 103 -15.31 -2.20 10.48
CA ASP A 103 -15.82 -0.87 10.80
C ASP A 103 -14.73 0.20 10.93
N GLU A 104 -13.48 -0.20 11.20
CA GLU A 104 -12.34 0.70 11.29
C GLU A 104 -11.85 1.21 9.92
N TRP A 105 -12.36 0.62 8.83
CA TRP A 105 -12.08 1.03 7.46
C TRP A 105 -13.07 2.08 6.93
N LYS A 106 -14.24 2.20 7.52
CA LYS A 106 -15.30 3.10 7.04
C LYS A 106 -14.84 4.54 6.95
N GLY A 107 -15.08 5.16 5.80
CA GLY A 107 -14.75 6.56 5.53
C GLY A 107 -13.29 6.83 5.27
N LYS A 108 -12.44 5.80 5.26
CA LYS A 108 -11.04 5.94 4.85
C LYS A 108 -10.92 6.03 3.33
N LYS A 109 -9.81 6.60 2.88
CA LYS A 109 -9.35 6.57 1.49
C LYS A 109 -8.16 5.62 1.36
N ALA A 110 -8.14 4.82 0.30
CA ALA A 110 -7.00 3.99 -0.06
C ALA A 110 -6.48 4.39 -1.45
N VAL A 111 -5.19 4.62 -1.53
CA VAL A 111 -4.49 4.90 -2.77
C VAL A 111 -3.47 3.80 -3.01
N VAL A 112 -3.54 3.13 -4.15
CA VAL A 112 -2.57 2.09 -4.51
C VAL A 112 -1.82 2.54 -5.76
N ILE A 113 -0.50 2.59 -5.65
CA ILE A 113 0.38 2.93 -6.76
C ILE A 113 1.32 1.74 -6.98
N LEU A 114 1.20 1.13 -8.14
CA LEU A 114 2.05 0.00 -8.52
C LEU A 114 3.00 0.43 -9.63
N ASN A 115 4.26 0.04 -9.51
CA ASN A 115 5.24 0.29 -10.55
C ASN A 115 5.89 -1.02 -11.02
N GLY A 116 6.13 -1.14 -12.31
CA GLY A 116 6.64 -2.38 -12.91
C GLY A 116 7.31 -2.18 -14.25
N GLY A 117 7.86 -3.26 -14.80
CA GLY A 117 8.56 -3.28 -16.07
C GLY A 117 7.66 -3.37 -17.31
N ALA A 118 6.36 -3.44 -17.14
CA ALA A 118 5.37 -3.49 -18.22
C ALA A 118 4.68 -2.13 -18.41
N GLU A 119 3.91 -1.98 -19.48
CA GLU A 119 3.04 -0.83 -19.67
C GLU A 119 1.89 -0.87 -18.64
N ASP A 120 1.36 0.29 -18.29
CA ASP A 120 0.37 0.43 -17.21
C ASP A 120 -1.00 -0.19 -17.48
N ASP A 121 -1.27 -0.57 -18.75
CA ASP A 121 -2.45 -1.30 -19.19
C ASP A 121 -2.22 -2.81 -19.41
N ASP A 122 -1.00 -3.29 -19.15
CA ASP A 122 -0.69 -4.71 -19.21
C ASP A 122 -1.44 -5.53 -18.16
N VAL A 123 -1.50 -6.83 -18.37
CA VAL A 123 -2.38 -7.75 -17.63
C VAL A 123 -2.12 -7.73 -16.13
N GLU A 124 -0.86 -7.62 -15.68
CA GLU A 124 -0.51 -7.59 -14.26
C GLU A 124 -1.03 -6.34 -13.55
N PHE A 125 -0.97 -5.19 -14.18
CA PHE A 125 -1.52 -3.95 -13.61
C PHE A 125 -3.05 -4.02 -13.52
N ARG A 126 -3.71 -4.52 -14.57
CA ARG A 126 -5.18 -4.64 -14.60
C ARG A 126 -5.70 -5.61 -13.56
N ILE A 127 -5.09 -6.81 -13.46
CA ILE A 127 -5.49 -7.82 -12.48
C ILE A 127 -5.31 -7.28 -11.06
N LEU A 128 -4.17 -6.68 -10.75
CA LEU A 128 -3.91 -6.14 -9.42
C LEU A 128 -4.84 -4.98 -9.07
N ARG A 129 -5.10 -4.07 -10.03
CA ARG A 129 -6.11 -3.02 -9.84
C ARG A 129 -7.47 -3.60 -9.48
N ASP A 130 -7.92 -4.63 -10.20
CA ASP A 130 -9.23 -5.24 -9.98
C ASP A 130 -9.29 -5.96 -8.63
N VAL A 131 -8.21 -6.65 -8.21
CA VAL A 131 -8.09 -7.26 -6.88
C VAL A 131 -8.19 -6.22 -5.77
N PHE A 132 -7.43 -5.12 -5.86
CA PHE A 132 -7.50 -4.04 -4.87
C PHE A 132 -8.85 -3.33 -4.87
N SER A 133 -9.45 -3.12 -6.04
CA SER A 133 -10.78 -2.54 -6.17
C SER A 133 -11.83 -3.39 -5.44
N GLN A 134 -11.82 -4.71 -5.62
CA GLN A 134 -12.72 -5.61 -4.90
C GLN A 134 -12.48 -5.61 -3.40
N MET A 135 -11.22 -5.64 -2.97
CA MET A 135 -10.85 -5.62 -1.55
C MET A 135 -11.34 -4.34 -0.86
N PHE A 136 -11.07 -3.18 -1.43
CA PHE A 136 -11.46 -1.91 -0.83
C PHE A 136 -12.96 -1.62 -0.97
N SER A 137 -13.61 -2.11 -2.03
CA SER A 137 -15.07 -2.08 -2.14
C SER A 137 -15.73 -2.90 -1.02
N TYR A 138 -15.23 -4.10 -0.73
CA TYR A 138 -15.70 -4.91 0.41
C TYR A 138 -15.56 -4.17 1.74
N LEU A 139 -14.47 -3.40 1.92
CA LEU A 139 -14.21 -2.62 3.13
C LEU A 139 -14.93 -1.26 3.16
N SER A 140 -15.70 -0.91 2.12
CA SER A 140 -16.38 0.39 1.98
C SER A 140 -15.42 1.59 2.02
N VAL A 141 -14.25 1.44 1.38
CA VAL A 141 -13.17 2.41 1.32
C VAL A 141 -13.17 3.13 -0.04
N ASP A 142 -12.97 4.45 -0.05
CA ASP A 142 -12.77 5.20 -1.29
C ASP A 142 -11.42 4.84 -1.92
N PHE A 143 -11.45 4.17 -3.08
CA PHE A 143 -10.27 3.58 -3.70
C PHE A 143 -9.77 4.38 -4.90
N ARG A 144 -8.46 4.62 -4.96
CA ARG A 144 -7.76 5.22 -6.10
C ARG A 144 -6.58 4.35 -6.51
N TYR A 145 -6.27 4.36 -7.80
CA TYR A 145 -5.22 3.50 -8.37
C TYR A 145 -4.41 4.22 -9.44
N LEU A 146 -3.10 3.98 -9.44
CA LEU A 146 -2.18 4.35 -10.51
C LEU A 146 -1.22 3.20 -10.80
N GLY A 147 -1.17 2.75 -12.05
CA GLY A 147 -0.10 1.91 -12.59
C GLY A 147 0.99 2.79 -13.21
N VAL A 148 2.25 2.45 -13.03
CA VAL A 148 3.40 3.22 -13.54
C VAL A 148 4.41 2.29 -14.20
N GLY A 149 4.63 2.46 -15.49
CA GLY A 149 5.67 1.74 -16.23
C GLY A 149 7.07 2.25 -15.85
N THR A 150 7.92 1.40 -15.29
CA THR A 150 9.25 1.79 -14.80
C THR A 150 10.32 0.77 -15.18
N THR A 151 10.45 0.46 -16.46
CA THR A 151 11.48 -0.44 -16.98
C THR A 151 12.90 0.06 -16.62
N ASP A 152 13.09 1.37 -16.75
CA ASP A 152 14.36 2.05 -16.49
C ASP A 152 14.11 3.51 -16.04
N GLU A 153 15.18 4.28 -15.84
CA GLU A 153 15.12 5.67 -15.42
C GLU A 153 14.40 6.56 -16.45
N LYS A 154 14.58 6.30 -17.74
CA LYS A 154 13.94 7.07 -18.80
C LYS A 154 12.42 6.83 -18.82
N ALA A 155 11.99 5.59 -18.63
CA ALA A 155 10.58 5.25 -18.51
C ALA A 155 9.96 5.98 -17.30
N TYR A 156 10.62 5.98 -16.14
CA TYR A 156 10.17 6.72 -14.97
C TYR A 156 10.07 8.23 -15.22
N GLU A 157 11.08 8.83 -15.87
CA GLU A 157 11.03 10.26 -16.21
C GLU A 157 9.83 10.62 -17.11
N ASN A 158 9.46 9.73 -18.05
CA ASN A 158 8.28 9.93 -18.90
C ASN A 158 6.96 9.87 -18.11
N GLU A 159 6.92 9.17 -16.99
CA GLU A 159 5.74 9.03 -16.12
C GLU A 159 5.59 10.15 -15.07
N LYS A 160 6.61 10.98 -14.89
CA LYS A 160 6.64 11.99 -13.82
C LYS A 160 5.45 12.94 -13.83
N GLU A 161 5.08 13.47 -14.98
CA GLU A 161 3.94 14.39 -15.09
C GLU A 161 2.64 13.71 -14.70
N ARG A 162 2.47 12.44 -15.10
CA ARG A 162 1.29 11.64 -14.78
C ARG A 162 1.23 11.30 -13.28
N ILE A 163 2.37 10.94 -12.68
CA ILE A 163 2.49 10.71 -11.24
C ILE A 163 2.14 12.00 -10.49
N HIS A 164 2.73 13.13 -10.89
CA HIS A 164 2.48 14.42 -10.26
C HIS A 164 1.00 14.84 -10.36
N SER A 165 0.40 14.75 -11.54
CA SER A 165 -1.04 15.05 -11.73
C SER A 165 -1.91 14.17 -10.85
N PHE A 166 -1.63 12.87 -10.79
CA PHE A 166 -2.36 11.94 -9.94
C PHE A 166 -2.25 12.32 -8.44
N ILE A 167 -1.06 12.73 -8.00
CA ILE A 167 -0.84 13.18 -6.61
C ILE A 167 -1.64 14.46 -6.35
N GLU A 168 -1.60 15.47 -7.24
CA GLU A 168 -2.34 16.71 -7.09
C GLU A 168 -3.87 16.51 -7.03
N GLU A 169 -4.39 15.56 -7.79
CA GLU A 169 -5.83 15.24 -7.84
C GLU A 169 -6.32 14.45 -6.61
N ASN A 170 -5.42 13.73 -5.95
CA ASN A 170 -5.80 12.76 -4.92
C ASN A 170 -5.36 13.17 -3.49
N PHE A 171 -4.56 14.20 -3.34
CA PHE A 171 -4.07 14.70 -2.06
C PHE A 171 -4.08 16.24 -1.99
#